data_94b19169007a6c05c196d7187565cdc5
#
_entry.id   94b19169007a6c05c196d7187565cdc5
#
_cell.length_a   1.000
_cell.length_b   1.000
_cell.length_c   1.000
_cell.angle_alpha   90.00
_cell.angle_beta   90.00
_cell.angle_gamma   90.00
#
_symmetry.space_group_name_H-M   'P 1'
#
loop_
_entity.id
_entity.type
_entity.pdbx_description
1 polymer ?
#
loop_
_entity_poly.entity_id
_entity_poly.type
_entity_poly.pdbx_seq_one_letter_code
_entity_poly.pdbx_strand_id
1 'polypeptide(L)'
;DLYVSIIRKVKETVSIPVMIKMSKMVGNIPAVAHTLTVNGADGIVLFNRFYQPDIDINNMQIVSGNVFSNHSDLSDTLRWTAIVSGKIPGISIASSTGVHDWEDVIKCLLAGADAIQMCSAVYTHGAEIISQVLTCIEEWMHQAHYQSLDQFKGKLNYANISNPAMYERSQFMK
;
A
#
# COMPACT_ATOMS: atom_id res chain seq x y z
N ASP A 1 -14.69 5.49 18.48
CA ASP A 1 -14.21 5.30 17.11
C ASP A 1 -14.51 3.86 16.68
N LEU A 2 -15.25 3.70 15.59
CA LEU A 2 -15.72 2.41 15.09
C LEU A 2 -14.55 1.46 14.79
N TYR A 3 -13.48 1.95 14.15
CA TYR A 3 -12.31 1.14 13.82
C TYR A 3 -11.65 0.56 15.08
N VAL A 4 -11.50 1.37 16.11
CA VAL A 4 -10.91 0.94 17.39
C VAL A 4 -11.78 -0.11 18.08
N SER A 5 -13.09 0.07 18.09
CA SER A 5 -13.99 -0.92 18.71
C SER A 5 -13.97 -2.25 17.98
N ILE A 6 -13.88 -2.23 16.64
CA ILE A 6 -13.80 -3.44 15.83
C ILE A 6 -12.49 -4.19 16.09
N ILE A 7 -11.33 -3.51 16.02
CA ILE A 7 -10.04 -4.19 16.21
C ILE A 7 -9.92 -4.80 17.61
N ARG A 8 -10.33 -4.09 18.66
CA ARG A 8 -10.33 -4.62 20.01
C ARG A 8 -11.17 -5.88 20.12
N LYS A 9 -12.39 -5.87 19.61
CA LYS A 9 -13.30 -7.04 19.66
C LYS A 9 -12.75 -8.22 18.84
N VAL A 10 -12.12 -7.99 17.70
CA VAL A 10 -11.46 -9.04 16.92
C VAL A 10 -10.31 -9.64 17.72
N LYS A 11 -9.43 -8.82 18.31
CA LYS A 11 -8.27 -9.28 19.09
C LYS A 11 -8.65 -9.99 20.40
N GLU A 12 -9.83 -9.70 20.96
CA GLU A 12 -10.39 -10.48 22.08
C GLU A 12 -10.80 -11.90 21.65
N THR A 13 -11.06 -12.11 20.36
CA THR A 13 -11.60 -13.36 19.82
C THR A 13 -10.53 -14.27 19.21
N VAL A 14 -9.46 -13.67 18.65
CA VAL A 14 -8.42 -14.40 17.90
C VAL A 14 -7.03 -14.12 18.46
N SER A 15 -6.15 -15.14 18.42
CA SER A 15 -4.74 -15.02 18.80
C SER A 15 -3.77 -14.79 17.63
N ILE A 16 -4.26 -14.93 16.40
CA ILE A 16 -3.45 -14.72 15.21
C ILE A 16 -3.22 -13.22 14.94
N PRO A 17 -2.18 -12.85 14.17
CA PRO A 17 -1.98 -11.47 13.73
C PRO A 17 -3.17 -10.97 12.90
N VAL A 18 -3.55 -9.72 13.12
CA VAL A 18 -4.68 -9.05 12.43
C VAL A 18 -4.21 -7.77 11.78
N MET A 19 -4.35 -7.68 10.46
CA MET A 19 -4.11 -6.47 9.71
C MET A 19 -5.42 -5.78 9.33
N ILE A 20 -5.44 -4.45 9.36
CA ILE A 20 -6.60 -3.66 8.96
C ILE A 20 -6.39 -3.05 7.58
N LYS A 21 -7.29 -3.36 6.65
CA LYS A 21 -7.30 -2.73 5.33
C LYS A 21 -8.00 -1.38 5.41
N MET A 22 -7.21 -0.32 5.26
CA MET A 22 -7.68 1.05 5.42
C MET A 22 -8.27 1.64 4.14
N SER A 23 -9.18 2.59 4.32
CA SER A 23 -9.59 3.51 3.26
C SER A 23 -8.60 4.66 3.12
N LYS A 24 -8.36 5.14 1.91
CA LYS A 24 -7.63 6.40 1.69
C LYS A 24 -8.45 7.65 2.01
N MET A 25 -9.73 7.50 2.29
CA MET A 25 -10.67 8.61 2.58
C MET A 25 -10.69 9.02 4.05
N VAL A 26 -9.72 8.61 4.84
CA VAL A 26 -9.56 9.09 6.23
C VAL A 26 -8.74 10.39 6.25
N GLY A 27 -9.12 11.33 7.10
CA GLY A 27 -8.52 12.67 7.10
C GLY A 27 -7.04 12.74 7.49
N ASN A 28 -6.57 11.83 8.36
CA ASN A 28 -5.17 11.75 8.79
C ASN A 28 -4.73 10.30 8.88
N ILE A 29 -4.20 9.78 7.78
CA ILE A 29 -3.80 8.38 7.64
C ILE A 29 -2.77 7.95 8.70
N PRO A 30 -1.66 8.69 8.94
CA PRO A 30 -0.71 8.30 9.99
C PRO A 30 -1.32 8.27 11.39
N ALA A 31 -2.17 9.24 11.74
CA ALA A 31 -2.81 9.26 13.06
C ALA A 31 -3.78 8.08 13.23
N VAL A 32 -4.56 7.74 12.21
CA VAL A 32 -5.46 6.58 12.24
C VAL A 32 -4.64 5.28 12.32
N ALA A 33 -3.60 5.12 11.50
CA ALA A 33 -2.71 3.97 11.54
C ALA A 33 -2.08 3.77 12.93
N HIS A 34 -1.55 4.83 13.53
CA HIS A 34 -1.01 4.79 14.89
C HIS A 34 -2.08 4.39 15.91
N THR A 35 -3.27 5.00 15.82
CA THR A 35 -4.39 4.67 16.73
C THR A 35 -4.78 3.20 16.62
N LEU A 36 -4.83 2.63 15.43
CA LEU A 36 -5.15 1.21 15.22
C LEU A 36 -4.07 0.29 15.80
N THR A 37 -2.79 0.63 15.59
CA THR A 37 -1.66 -0.14 16.12
C THR A 37 -1.65 -0.18 17.63
N VAL A 38 -1.82 0.95 18.32
CA VAL A 38 -1.86 0.98 19.79
C VAL A 38 -3.12 0.34 20.39
N ASN A 39 -4.12 0.04 19.54
CA ASN A 39 -5.34 -0.67 19.95
C ASN A 39 -5.36 -2.14 19.50
N GLY A 40 -4.23 -2.69 19.05
CA GLY A 40 -4.04 -4.12 18.83
C GLY A 40 -3.98 -4.57 17.38
N ALA A 41 -3.96 -3.66 16.39
CA ALA A 41 -3.65 -4.05 15.03
C ALA A 41 -2.17 -4.42 14.89
N ASP A 42 -1.88 -5.60 14.35
CA ASP A 42 -0.52 -6.06 14.09
C ASP A 42 0.07 -5.44 12.83
N GLY A 43 -0.78 -4.88 11.97
CA GLY A 43 -0.38 -4.16 10.77
C GLY A 43 -1.55 -3.51 10.04
N ILE A 44 -1.23 -2.82 8.97
CA ILE A 44 -2.22 -2.16 8.10
C ILE A 44 -2.02 -2.51 6.64
N VAL A 45 -3.09 -2.45 5.88
CA VAL A 45 -3.05 -2.57 4.41
C VAL A 45 -3.44 -1.22 3.80
N LEU A 46 -2.59 -0.66 2.98
CA LEU A 46 -2.77 0.59 2.26
C LEU A 46 -2.87 0.31 0.75
N PHE A 47 -4.03 0.38 0.08
CA PHE A 47 -5.35 0.73 0.57
C PHE A 47 -6.44 -0.22 0.06
N ASN A 48 -7.66 -0.09 0.62
CA ASN A 48 -8.85 -0.59 -0.04
C ASN A 48 -9.20 0.31 -1.23
N ARG A 49 -9.56 -0.30 -2.36
CA ARG A 49 -10.06 0.42 -3.53
C ARG A 49 -11.58 0.37 -3.52
N PHE A 50 -12.20 1.56 -3.45
CA PHE A 50 -13.64 1.66 -3.48
C PHE A 50 -14.18 1.65 -4.91
N TYR A 51 -15.44 1.27 -5.02
CA TYR A 51 -16.24 1.49 -6.21
C TYR A 51 -16.18 2.95 -6.63
N GLN A 52 -15.93 3.17 -7.91
CA GLN A 52 -15.95 4.49 -8.51
C GLN A 52 -17.11 4.56 -9.50
N PRO A 53 -18.14 5.38 -9.24
CA PRO A 53 -19.23 5.57 -10.18
C PRO A 53 -18.75 6.37 -11.39
N ASP A 54 -19.36 6.10 -12.53
CA ASP A 54 -19.26 6.90 -13.75
C ASP A 54 -20.67 7.20 -14.30
N ILE A 55 -20.78 8.06 -15.29
CA ILE A 55 -22.06 8.45 -15.86
C ILE A 55 -22.07 8.10 -17.37
N ASP A 56 -22.98 7.23 -17.76
CA ASP A 56 -23.32 7.00 -19.15
C ASP A 56 -24.25 8.13 -19.61
N ILE A 57 -23.69 9.08 -20.35
CA ILE A 57 -24.42 10.25 -20.83
C ILE A 57 -25.46 9.91 -21.92
N ASN A 58 -25.29 8.78 -22.62
CA ASN A 58 -26.21 8.38 -23.68
C ASN A 58 -27.50 7.77 -23.11
N ASN A 59 -27.35 6.98 -22.03
CA ASN A 59 -28.46 6.33 -21.35
C ASN A 59 -28.91 7.06 -20.08
N MET A 60 -28.26 8.19 -19.76
CA MET A 60 -28.57 9.03 -18.57
C MET A 60 -28.63 8.20 -17.27
N GLN A 61 -27.63 7.31 -17.07
CA GLN A 61 -27.59 6.43 -15.90
C GLN A 61 -26.20 6.35 -15.28
N ILE A 62 -26.18 6.01 -13.99
CA ILE A 62 -24.94 5.73 -13.26
C ILE A 62 -24.47 4.33 -13.62
N VAL A 63 -23.21 4.21 -14.00
CA VAL A 63 -22.53 2.96 -14.33
C VAL A 63 -21.27 2.78 -13.45
N SER A 64 -20.68 1.61 -13.46
CA SER A 64 -19.40 1.38 -12.83
C SER A 64 -18.29 2.02 -13.64
N GLY A 65 -17.44 2.80 -13.01
CA GLY A 65 -16.15 3.20 -13.57
C GLY A 65 -15.16 2.04 -13.60
N ASN A 66 -13.87 2.34 -13.71
CA ASN A 66 -12.83 1.32 -13.77
C ASN A 66 -12.81 0.43 -12.52
N VAL A 67 -13.15 -0.85 -12.69
CA VAL A 67 -13.14 -1.85 -11.61
C VAL A 67 -11.71 -2.19 -11.20
N PHE A 68 -10.82 -2.38 -12.17
CA PHE A 68 -9.42 -2.68 -11.92
C PHE A 68 -8.60 -1.41 -11.67
N SER A 69 -7.60 -1.56 -10.80
CA SER A 69 -6.58 -0.52 -10.63
C SER A 69 -5.68 -0.47 -11.86
N ASN A 70 -4.95 0.63 -11.99
CA ASN A 70 -3.88 0.83 -12.97
C ASN A 70 -2.64 1.41 -12.27
N HIS A 71 -1.51 1.52 -12.99
CA HIS A 71 -0.25 2.04 -12.43
C HIS A 71 -0.38 3.44 -11.81
N SER A 72 -1.28 4.30 -12.29
CA SER A 72 -1.45 5.64 -11.70
C SER A 72 -2.05 5.60 -10.29
N ASP A 73 -2.79 4.55 -9.94
CA ASP A 73 -3.33 4.36 -8.60
C ASP A 73 -2.22 4.09 -7.56
N LEU A 74 -1.02 3.67 -8.01
CA LEU A 74 0.12 3.38 -7.15
C LEU A 74 0.65 4.61 -6.41
N SER A 75 0.56 5.80 -6.98
CA SER A 75 1.14 7.02 -6.40
C SER A 75 0.62 7.33 -5.00
N ASP A 76 -0.67 7.15 -4.75
CA ASP A 76 -1.24 7.27 -3.40
C ASP A 76 -0.71 6.20 -2.45
N THR A 77 -0.63 4.95 -2.93
CA THR A 77 -0.11 3.81 -2.15
C THR A 77 1.34 4.04 -1.75
N LEU A 78 2.20 4.44 -2.68
CA LEU A 78 3.62 4.74 -2.41
C LEU A 78 3.79 5.86 -1.41
N ARG A 79 3.11 6.98 -1.64
CA ARG A 79 3.18 8.15 -0.78
C ARG A 79 2.88 7.81 0.68
N TRP A 80 1.76 7.13 0.90
CA TRP A 80 1.31 6.84 2.26
C TRP A 80 2.07 5.68 2.89
N THR A 81 2.51 4.69 2.11
CA THR A 81 3.44 3.66 2.60
C THR A 81 4.72 4.31 3.13
N ALA A 82 5.33 5.21 2.36
CA ALA A 82 6.56 5.89 2.77
C ALA A 82 6.36 6.78 4.02
N ILE A 83 5.27 7.52 4.10
CA ILE A 83 4.98 8.38 5.25
C ILE A 83 4.71 7.54 6.50
N VAL A 84 3.86 6.51 6.41
CA VAL A 84 3.46 5.72 7.58
C VAL A 84 4.62 4.88 8.08
N SER A 85 5.37 4.21 7.21
CA SER A 85 6.55 3.41 7.60
C SER A 85 7.62 4.26 8.28
N GLY A 86 7.81 5.50 7.83
CA GLY A 86 8.79 6.41 8.44
C GLY A 86 8.31 7.08 9.72
N LYS A 87 7.00 7.29 9.90
CA LYS A 87 6.43 7.98 11.08
C LYS A 87 6.02 7.02 12.21
N ILE A 88 5.79 5.74 11.91
CA ILE A 88 5.34 4.74 12.88
C ILE A 88 6.30 3.54 12.83
N PRO A 89 7.44 3.61 13.53
CA PRO A 89 8.39 2.50 13.56
C PRO A 89 7.77 1.21 14.08
N GLY A 90 8.08 0.09 13.43
CA GLY A 90 7.64 -1.24 13.87
C GLY A 90 6.23 -1.65 13.40
N ILE A 91 5.49 -0.78 12.69
CA ILE A 91 4.21 -1.19 12.10
C ILE A 91 4.46 -2.04 10.85
N SER A 92 3.75 -3.16 10.73
CA SER A 92 3.74 -3.95 9.49
C SER A 92 2.81 -3.32 8.46
N ILE A 93 3.30 -3.12 7.23
CA ILE A 93 2.56 -2.49 6.15
C ILE A 93 2.47 -3.41 4.94
N ALA A 94 1.26 -3.67 4.47
CA ALA A 94 1.03 -4.24 3.16
C ALA A 94 0.57 -3.16 2.18
N SER A 95 1.33 -2.94 1.10
CA SER A 95 0.92 -2.05 0.02
C SER A 95 -0.09 -2.74 -0.90
N SER A 96 -1.17 -2.06 -1.23
CA SER A 96 -2.26 -2.59 -2.05
C SER A 96 -2.86 -1.49 -2.91
N THR A 97 -3.25 -1.83 -4.12
CA THR A 97 -3.79 -0.94 -5.16
C THR A 97 -2.69 -0.29 -6.01
N GLY A 98 -2.78 -0.50 -7.31
CA GLY A 98 -1.88 0.08 -8.31
C GLY A 98 -0.62 -0.72 -8.59
N VAL A 99 -0.42 -1.87 -7.94
CA VAL A 99 0.74 -2.74 -8.18
C VAL A 99 0.44 -3.70 -9.32
N HIS A 100 1.19 -3.60 -10.42
CA HIS A 100 0.95 -4.38 -11.64
C HIS A 100 2.17 -5.14 -12.14
N ASP A 101 3.38 -4.72 -11.79
CA ASP A 101 4.63 -5.34 -12.20
C ASP A 101 5.69 -5.37 -11.08
N TRP A 102 6.87 -5.88 -11.40
CA TRP A 102 7.99 -5.99 -10.47
C TRP A 102 8.57 -4.63 -10.05
N GLU A 103 8.55 -3.63 -10.93
CA GLU A 103 9.02 -2.28 -10.61
C GLU A 103 8.14 -1.64 -9.54
N ASP A 104 6.83 -1.83 -9.65
CA ASP A 104 5.87 -1.34 -8.65
C ASP A 104 6.09 -2.02 -7.29
N VAL A 105 6.43 -3.31 -7.29
CA VAL A 105 6.79 -4.04 -6.05
C VAL A 105 8.06 -3.46 -5.44
N ILE A 106 9.12 -3.23 -6.22
CA ILE A 106 10.37 -2.62 -5.72
C ILE A 106 10.11 -1.21 -5.16
N LYS A 107 9.30 -0.39 -5.82
CA LYS A 107 8.92 0.93 -5.31
C LYS A 107 8.23 0.83 -3.94
N CYS A 108 7.30 -0.12 -3.77
CA CYS A 108 6.63 -0.34 -2.49
C CYS A 108 7.60 -0.78 -1.39
N LEU A 109 8.53 -1.69 -1.70
CA LEU A 109 9.57 -2.13 -0.76
C LEU A 109 10.49 -0.98 -0.37
N LEU A 110 10.96 -0.18 -1.31
CA LEU A 110 11.77 1.02 -1.06
C LEU A 110 11.01 2.04 -0.19
N ALA A 111 9.70 2.17 -0.35
CA ALA A 111 8.84 2.99 0.48
C ALA A 111 8.63 2.42 1.90
N GLY A 112 8.96 1.14 2.14
CA GLY A 112 8.91 0.51 3.46
C GLY A 112 7.77 -0.46 3.67
N ALA A 113 7.16 -0.99 2.60
CA ALA A 113 6.20 -2.08 2.71
C ALA A 113 6.90 -3.39 3.13
N ASP A 114 6.22 -4.19 3.96
CA ASP A 114 6.62 -5.54 4.35
C ASP A 114 6.01 -6.60 3.44
N ALA A 115 4.86 -6.30 2.86
CA ALA A 115 4.15 -7.16 1.94
C ALA A 115 3.47 -6.36 0.83
N ILE A 116 3.19 -6.99 -0.30
CA ILE A 116 2.53 -6.37 -1.44
C ILE A 116 1.35 -7.24 -1.88
N GLN A 117 0.22 -6.59 -2.18
CA GLN A 117 -0.99 -7.24 -2.69
C GLN A 117 -1.23 -6.86 -4.15
N MET A 118 -1.27 -7.86 -5.03
CA MET A 118 -1.55 -7.73 -6.45
C MET A 118 -2.89 -8.38 -6.79
N CYS A 119 -3.96 -7.60 -6.90
CA CYS A 119 -5.29 -8.13 -7.23
C CYS A 119 -5.59 -7.98 -8.72
N SER A 120 -5.63 -6.74 -9.23
CA SER A 120 -5.99 -6.46 -10.63
C SER A 120 -5.02 -7.12 -11.62
N ALA A 121 -3.72 -7.12 -11.32
CA ALA A 121 -2.71 -7.78 -12.15
C ALA A 121 -2.94 -9.29 -12.24
N VAL A 122 -3.20 -9.94 -11.11
CA VAL A 122 -3.48 -11.39 -11.08
C VAL A 122 -4.78 -11.70 -11.81
N TYR A 123 -5.81 -10.87 -11.67
CA TYR A 123 -7.06 -11.06 -12.38
C TYR A 123 -6.90 -10.95 -13.90
N THR A 124 -6.05 -10.01 -14.36
CA THR A 124 -5.86 -9.73 -15.79
C THR A 124 -4.89 -10.71 -16.45
N HIS A 125 -3.82 -11.11 -15.74
CA HIS A 125 -2.70 -11.86 -16.32
C HIS A 125 -2.60 -13.31 -15.79
N GLY A 126 -3.47 -13.74 -14.88
CA GLY A 126 -3.36 -15.04 -14.23
C GLY A 126 -2.36 -15.06 -13.07
N ALA A 127 -2.29 -16.18 -12.37
CA ALA A 127 -1.43 -16.33 -11.19
C ALA A 127 0.07 -16.39 -11.54
N GLU A 128 0.40 -16.72 -12.77
CA GLU A 128 1.76 -16.81 -13.30
C GLU A 128 2.52 -15.47 -13.22
N ILE A 129 1.81 -14.35 -13.20
CA ILE A 129 2.41 -13.02 -13.03
C ILE A 129 3.23 -12.92 -11.73
N ILE A 130 2.83 -13.64 -10.67
CA ILE A 130 3.54 -13.64 -9.39
C ILE A 130 4.94 -14.23 -9.55
N SER A 131 5.06 -15.37 -10.20
CA SER A 131 6.37 -16.01 -10.45
C SER A 131 7.26 -15.14 -11.34
N GLN A 132 6.70 -14.51 -12.37
CA GLN A 132 7.43 -13.58 -13.24
C GLN A 132 7.95 -12.36 -12.45
N VAL A 133 7.11 -11.77 -11.64
CA VAL A 133 7.48 -10.62 -10.77
C VAL A 133 8.60 -11.02 -9.81
N LEU A 134 8.51 -12.18 -9.16
CA LEU A 134 9.55 -12.66 -8.24
C LEU A 134 10.89 -12.85 -8.96
N THR A 135 10.90 -13.48 -10.14
CA THR A 135 12.11 -13.64 -10.95
C THR A 135 12.75 -12.28 -11.29
N CYS A 136 11.96 -11.32 -11.75
CA CYS A 136 12.48 -9.99 -12.07
C CYS A 136 13.02 -9.25 -10.84
N ILE A 137 12.41 -9.43 -9.66
CA ILE A 137 12.90 -8.85 -8.39
C ILE A 137 14.25 -9.45 -8.02
N GLU A 138 14.41 -10.78 -8.14
CA GLU A 138 15.68 -11.47 -7.89
C GLU A 138 16.79 -11.00 -8.84
N GLU A 139 16.50 -10.86 -10.13
CA GLU A 139 17.42 -10.30 -11.12
C GLU A 139 17.82 -8.86 -10.79
N TRP A 140 16.88 -8.01 -10.44
CA TRP A 140 17.14 -6.63 -10.03
C TRP A 140 18.00 -6.57 -8.76
N MET A 141 17.70 -7.40 -7.76
CA MET A 141 18.49 -7.49 -6.54
C MET A 141 19.93 -7.90 -6.83
N HIS A 142 20.12 -8.89 -7.71
CA HIS A 142 21.46 -9.34 -8.13
C HIS A 142 22.23 -8.19 -8.82
N GLN A 143 21.62 -7.48 -9.75
CA GLN A 143 22.22 -6.33 -10.45
C GLN A 143 22.56 -5.19 -9.50
N ALA A 144 21.72 -4.93 -8.50
CA ALA A 144 21.92 -3.93 -7.48
C ALA A 144 22.80 -4.36 -6.30
N HIS A 145 23.34 -5.60 -6.34
CA HIS A 145 24.17 -6.21 -5.30
C HIS A 145 23.50 -6.35 -3.94
N TYR A 146 22.18 -6.53 -3.91
CA TYR A 146 21.42 -6.80 -2.69
C TYR A 146 21.30 -8.33 -2.46
N GLN A 147 21.52 -8.76 -1.20
CA GLN A 147 21.43 -10.16 -0.77
C GLN A 147 20.10 -10.48 -0.06
N SER A 148 19.39 -9.46 0.40
CA SER A 148 18.11 -9.60 1.08
C SER A 148 17.24 -8.34 0.91
N LEU A 149 15.93 -8.48 1.11
CA LEU A 149 14.99 -7.36 1.08
C LEU A 149 15.32 -6.30 2.13
N ASP A 150 15.80 -6.70 3.30
CA ASP A 150 16.13 -5.81 4.40
C ASP A 150 17.25 -4.81 4.06
N GLN A 151 18.07 -5.13 3.07
CA GLN A 151 19.15 -4.24 2.63
C GLN A 151 18.64 -3.00 1.89
N PHE A 152 17.43 -3.03 1.35
CA PHE A 152 16.87 -1.90 0.62
C PHE A 152 15.44 -1.49 1.06
N LYS A 153 14.73 -2.33 1.78
CA LYS A 153 13.41 -2.00 2.31
C LYS A 153 13.44 -0.72 3.15
N GLY A 154 12.54 0.21 2.83
CA GLY A 154 12.42 1.48 3.53
C GLY A 154 13.52 2.51 3.25
N LYS A 155 14.48 2.24 2.37
CA LYS A 155 15.55 3.24 2.03
C LYS A 155 15.00 4.57 1.55
N LEU A 156 13.82 4.57 0.93
CA LEU A 156 13.15 5.76 0.43
C LEU A 156 11.88 6.11 1.23
N ASN A 157 11.77 5.67 2.48
CA ASN A 157 10.66 6.09 3.33
C ASN A 157 10.88 7.52 3.87
N TYR A 158 9.84 8.07 4.50
CA TYR A 158 9.81 9.43 5.02
C TYR A 158 10.96 9.76 5.99
N ALA A 159 11.40 8.80 6.81
CA ALA A 159 12.46 9.00 7.79
C ALA A 159 13.86 8.95 7.18
N ASN A 160 14.05 8.25 6.05
CA ASN A 160 15.38 7.95 5.50
C ASN A 160 15.79 8.86 4.35
N ILE A 161 14.86 9.61 3.74
CA ILE A 161 15.19 10.54 2.66
C ILE A 161 15.63 11.90 3.18
N SER A 162 16.52 12.57 2.44
CA SER A 162 17.04 13.88 2.79
C SER A 162 16.00 15.02 2.77
N ASN A 163 14.93 14.86 1.98
CA ASN A 163 13.87 15.87 1.85
C ASN A 163 12.48 15.25 2.02
N PRO A 164 12.01 15.01 3.26
CA PRO A 164 10.69 14.43 3.53
C PRO A 164 9.51 15.25 2.98
N ALA A 165 9.69 16.56 2.76
CA ALA A 165 8.69 17.42 2.17
C ALA A 165 8.24 16.96 0.76
N MET A 166 9.05 16.14 0.07
CA MET A 166 8.66 15.51 -1.19
C MET A 166 7.40 14.64 -1.06
N TYR A 167 7.20 14.00 0.09
CA TYR A 167 5.99 13.23 0.35
C TYR A 167 4.81 14.08 0.85
N GLU A 168 5.06 15.23 1.44
CA GLU A 168 4.02 16.10 2.02
C GLU A 168 3.44 17.08 1.00
N ARG A 169 4.29 17.62 0.12
CA ARG A 169 3.89 18.59 -0.90
C ARG A 169 3.39 17.88 -2.17
N SER A 170 2.09 17.79 -2.36
CA SER A 170 1.48 17.27 -3.59
C SER A 170 1.34 18.32 -4.69
N GLN A 171 1.57 19.60 -4.37
CA GLN A 171 1.44 20.73 -5.29
C GLN A 171 2.80 21.39 -5.46
N PHE A 172 3.15 21.80 -6.68
CA PHE A 172 4.34 22.60 -7.00
C PHE A 172 5.70 21.87 -6.89
N MET A 173 5.76 20.57 -7.04
CA MET A 173 7.03 19.89 -7.30
C MET A 173 7.37 20.05 -8.77
N LYS A 174 8.31 20.93 -9.05
CA LYS A 174 9.06 21.00 -10.32
C LYS A 174 10.39 20.30 -10.17
#